data_2a83ebce51e09f578033284d356167c6
#
_entry.id   2a83ebce51e09f578033284d356167c6
#
_cell.length_a   1.000
_cell.length_b   1.000
_cell.length_c   1.000
_cell.angle_alpha   90.00
_cell.angle_beta   90.00
_cell.angle_gamma   90.00
#
_symmetry.space_group_name_H-M   'P 1'
#
loop_
_entity.id
_entity.type
_entity.pdbx_description
1 polymer ?
#
loop_
_entity_poly.entity_id
_entity_poly.type
_entity_poly.pdbx_seq_one_letter_code
_entity_poly.pdbx_strand_id
1 'polypeptide(L)'
;MKALRFEKGELKVAHDIPVPRREGEALVRVTIAGICNTDLEIVKGYAGFCGTLGHEFVGIVEDSPERSQIGRRVVGEINAGCGACSLCRSGDPRHCPQRTVLGIVNRDGAFADYLNLPPRNLLEVPDEVPDRSAVFVEPLAAACQILEQVEITPAQRVIILGDGKLGQLIARVLATTGCRLTLVGKHPDKLKLAGLAGIETALLGTGVPGGADVVVEASGSPAGMKLALEIVRPAGTVVLKSTYRGTAEIDTSRVVVDEISLIGSRCGRFARALELLSRGVGDLGSLITGEFPLSMGIEAFRCASSPGALKVLLVP
;
A
#
# COMPACT_ATOMS: atom_id res chain seq x y z
N MET A 1 17.66 -2.56 20.53
CA MET A 1 17.23 -3.12 19.25
C MET A 1 17.85 -2.37 18.09
N LYS A 2 17.89 -2.98 16.90
CA LYS A 2 18.26 -2.32 15.64
C LYS A 2 17.02 -1.64 15.02
N ALA A 3 17.25 -0.52 14.32
CA ALA A 3 16.19 0.16 13.55
C ALA A 3 16.78 0.96 12.39
N LEU A 4 16.07 1.03 11.27
CA LEU A 4 16.38 1.93 10.16
C LEU A 4 15.61 3.23 10.35
N ARG A 5 16.33 4.29 10.67
CA ARG A 5 15.76 5.59 11.07
C ARG A 5 16.09 6.68 10.07
N PHE A 6 15.13 7.56 9.87
CA PHE A 6 15.33 8.81 9.15
C PHE A 6 15.33 9.97 10.13
N GLU A 7 16.48 10.61 10.29
CA GLU A 7 16.71 11.69 11.25
C GLU A 7 17.60 12.77 10.64
N LYS A 8 17.27 14.05 10.85
CA LYS A 8 18.03 15.20 10.36
C LYS A 8 18.36 15.14 8.86
N GLY A 9 17.46 14.55 8.05
CA GLY A 9 17.66 14.41 6.60
C GLY A 9 18.51 13.21 6.18
N GLU A 10 18.91 12.34 7.11
CA GLU A 10 19.75 11.16 6.83
C GLU A 10 19.02 9.87 7.20
N LEU A 11 19.13 8.87 6.32
CA LEU A 11 18.70 7.50 6.58
C LEU A 11 19.88 6.70 7.14
N LYS A 12 19.72 6.13 8.34
CA LYS A 12 20.77 5.36 9.00
C LYS A 12 20.24 4.12 9.70
N VAL A 13 21.04 3.08 9.75
CA VAL A 13 20.82 1.94 10.64
C VAL A 13 21.32 2.33 12.03
N ALA A 14 20.41 2.41 12.98
CA ALA A 14 20.72 2.71 14.38
C ALA A 14 20.75 1.40 15.19
N HIS A 15 21.71 1.31 16.10
CA HIS A 15 21.86 0.22 17.06
C HIS A 15 21.49 0.73 18.46
N ASP A 16 21.24 -0.19 19.38
CA ASP A 16 20.99 0.12 20.80
C ASP A 16 19.80 1.06 21.08
N ILE A 17 18.86 1.11 20.13
CA ILE A 17 17.58 1.80 20.35
C ILE A 17 16.81 1.05 21.44
N PRO A 18 16.23 1.72 22.44
CA PRO A 18 15.37 1.08 23.42
C PRO A 18 14.22 0.32 22.73
N VAL A 19 13.87 -0.86 23.24
CA VAL A 19 12.67 -1.57 22.79
C VAL A 19 11.46 -0.71 23.13
N PRO A 20 10.58 -0.40 22.16
CA PRO A 20 9.47 0.50 22.41
C PRO A 20 8.49 -0.12 23.41
N ARG A 21 8.00 0.69 24.34
CA ARG A 21 6.95 0.29 25.28
C ARG A 21 5.95 1.42 25.39
N ARG A 22 4.70 1.12 25.06
CA ARG A 22 3.57 2.04 25.23
C ARG A 22 2.49 1.34 26.04
N GLU A 23 2.03 2.00 27.09
CA GLU A 23 0.94 1.49 27.90
C GLU A 23 -0.31 1.24 27.05
N GLY A 24 -0.95 0.09 27.24
CA GLY A 24 -2.13 -0.31 26.48
C GLY A 24 -1.88 -0.76 25.03
N GLU A 25 -0.62 -0.85 24.59
CA GLU A 25 -0.26 -1.33 23.26
C GLU A 25 0.48 -2.69 23.33
N ALA A 26 0.30 -3.48 22.28
CA ALA A 26 1.04 -4.72 22.10
C ALA A 26 2.46 -4.43 21.60
N LEU A 27 3.42 -5.26 22.04
CA LEU A 27 4.78 -5.33 21.51
C LEU A 27 4.84 -6.44 20.47
N VAL A 28 5.26 -6.09 19.27
CA VAL A 28 5.39 -7.02 18.14
C VAL A 28 6.84 -7.13 17.74
N ARG A 29 7.39 -8.33 17.70
CA ARG A 29 8.68 -8.64 17.09
C ARG A 29 8.46 -8.79 15.59
N VAL A 30 9.11 -7.94 14.81
CA VAL A 30 9.00 -7.96 13.35
C VAL A 30 9.78 -9.15 12.79
N THR A 31 9.17 -9.91 11.88
CA THR A 31 9.83 -11.00 11.15
C THR A 31 10.23 -10.60 9.74
N ILE A 32 9.43 -9.75 9.11
CA ILE A 32 9.69 -9.22 7.76
C ILE A 32 8.95 -7.90 7.58
N ALA A 33 9.53 -6.98 6.85
CA ALA A 33 8.91 -5.70 6.49
C ALA A 33 9.12 -5.36 5.02
N GLY A 34 8.18 -4.61 4.42
CA GLY A 34 8.21 -4.21 3.01
C GLY A 34 8.47 -2.73 2.82
N ILE A 35 9.35 -2.37 1.89
CA ILE A 35 9.58 -0.96 1.52
C ILE A 35 8.50 -0.48 0.56
N CYS A 36 7.78 0.56 0.98
CA CYS A 36 6.78 1.27 0.19
C CYS A 36 7.37 2.49 -0.53
N ASN A 37 6.68 2.97 -1.55
CA ASN A 37 7.05 4.24 -2.18
C ASN A 37 6.92 5.43 -1.22
N THR A 38 5.99 5.37 -0.28
CA THR A 38 5.83 6.38 0.77
C THR A 38 7.10 6.53 1.62
N ASP A 39 7.80 5.43 1.94
CA ASP A 39 9.07 5.49 2.67
C ASP A 39 10.14 6.21 1.87
N LEU A 40 10.19 5.97 0.54
CA LEU A 40 11.12 6.65 -0.37
C LEU A 40 10.81 8.16 -0.47
N GLU A 41 9.54 8.54 -0.49
CA GLU A 41 9.12 9.94 -0.53
C GLU A 41 9.37 10.67 0.80
N ILE A 42 9.24 9.96 1.95
CA ILE A 42 9.58 10.52 3.27
C ILE A 42 11.07 10.90 3.32
N VAL A 43 11.94 10.05 2.81
CA VAL A 43 13.39 10.35 2.75
C VAL A 43 13.68 11.55 1.85
N LYS A 44 12.81 11.88 0.89
CA LYS A 44 12.86 13.08 0.06
C LYS A 44 12.16 14.30 0.68
N GLY A 45 11.67 14.18 1.92
CA GLY A 45 11.05 15.28 2.69
C GLY A 45 9.52 15.31 2.65
N TYR A 46 8.85 14.24 2.20
CA TYR A 46 7.39 14.12 2.32
C TYR A 46 6.98 13.92 3.78
N ALA A 47 5.88 14.52 4.20
CA ALA A 47 5.24 14.43 5.53
C ALA A 47 6.08 14.95 6.72
N GLY A 48 7.32 15.40 6.55
CA GLY A 48 8.16 15.91 7.64
C GLY A 48 8.43 14.91 8.77
N PHE A 49 8.34 13.60 8.50
CA PHE A 49 8.52 12.56 9.50
C PHE A 49 9.99 12.40 9.90
N CYS A 50 10.21 12.14 11.19
CA CYS A 50 11.49 11.82 11.77
C CYS A 50 11.29 10.64 12.72
N GLY A 51 12.06 9.56 12.57
CA GLY A 51 11.93 8.34 13.36
C GLY A 51 12.22 7.08 12.56
N THR A 52 11.79 5.93 13.08
CA THR A 52 11.88 4.64 12.41
C THR A 52 10.84 4.56 11.28
N LEU A 53 11.27 4.24 10.07
CA LEU A 53 10.39 4.08 8.90
C LEU A 53 9.70 2.71 8.87
N GLY A 54 8.84 2.51 7.85
CA GLY A 54 8.20 1.24 7.55
C GLY A 54 6.79 1.09 8.13
N HIS A 55 5.90 0.61 7.29
CA HIS A 55 4.48 0.45 7.63
C HIS A 55 3.84 -0.80 7.02
N GLU A 56 4.61 -1.62 6.33
CA GLU A 56 4.22 -2.92 5.83
C GLU A 56 5.03 -3.98 6.57
N PHE A 57 4.40 -4.88 7.32
CA PHE A 57 5.15 -5.86 8.12
C PHE A 57 4.35 -7.12 8.42
N VAL A 58 5.07 -8.18 8.78
CA VAL A 58 4.59 -9.33 9.52
C VAL A 58 5.43 -9.43 10.79
N GLY A 59 4.82 -9.88 11.89
CA GLY A 59 5.52 -10.06 13.14
C GLY A 59 4.82 -11.03 14.08
N ILE A 60 5.44 -11.28 15.22
CA ILE A 60 4.90 -12.13 16.30
C ILE A 60 4.67 -11.25 17.52
N VAL A 61 3.49 -11.36 18.12
CA VAL A 61 3.17 -10.62 19.34
C VAL A 61 3.96 -11.22 20.52
N GLU A 62 4.85 -10.41 21.09
CA GLU A 62 5.67 -10.82 22.27
C GLU A 62 5.00 -10.45 23.59
N ASP A 63 4.26 -9.34 23.61
CA ASP A 63 3.52 -8.87 24.79
C ASP A 63 2.26 -8.12 24.34
N SER A 64 1.15 -8.26 25.06
CA SER A 64 -0.11 -7.60 24.74
C SER A 64 -1.03 -7.50 25.96
N PRO A 65 -1.77 -6.40 26.14
CA PRO A 65 -2.91 -6.33 27.05
C PRO A 65 -3.95 -7.44 26.76
N GLU A 66 -4.10 -7.82 25.49
CA GLU A 66 -4.93 -8.94 25.05
C GLU A 66 -4.10 -10.22 25.01
N ARG A 67 -4.05 -10.96 26.13
CA ARG A 67 -3.20 -12.16 26.28
C ARG A 67 -3.40 -13.22 25.20
N SER A 68 -4.59 -13.31 24.61
CA SER A 68 -4.90 -14.26 23.54
C SER A 68 -4.10 -14.01 22.26
N GLN A 69 -3.56 -12.80 22.08
CA GLN A 69 -2.74 -12.43 20.92
C GLN A 69 -1.28 -12.84 21.09
N ILE A 70 -0.80 -13.07 22.31
CA ILE A 70 0.62 -13.39 22.56
C ILE A 70 1.01 -14.68 21.82
N GLY A 71 2.12 -14.65 21.11
CA GLY A 71 2.62 -15.71 20.24
C GLY A 71 1.94 -15.79 18.87
N ARG A 72 0.89 -14.99 18.62
CA ARG A 72 0.23 -14.96 17.31
C ARG A 72 1.06 -14.26 16.27
N ARG A 73 1.02 -14.77 15.04
CA ARG A 73 1.59 -14.17 13.85
C ARG A 73 0.62 -13.14 13.30
N VAL A 74 1.05 -11.89 13.18
CA VAL A 74 0.17 -10.76 12.89
C VAL A 74 0.70 -9.83 11.81
N VAL A 75 -0.24 -9.14 11.18
CA VAL A 75 -0.06 -7.87 10.46
C VAL A 75 -0.78 -6.77 11.22
N GLY A 76 -0.51 -5.49 10.93
CA GLY A 76 -1.15 -4.42 11.69
C GLY A 76 -1.64 -3.26 10.85
N GLU A 77 -2.93 -2.89 11.02
CA GLU A 77 -3.47 -1.68 10.43
C GLU A 77 -2.71 -0.46 10.92
N ILE A 78 -2.17 0.30 9.97
CA ILE A 78 -1.17 1.34 10.24
C ILE A 78 -1.74 2.59 10.92
N ASN A 79 -3.06 2.82 10.81
CA ASN A 79 -3.73 4.00 11.37
C ASN A 79 -4.20 3.72 12.80
N ALA A 80 -3.44 4.13 13.80
CA ALA A 80 -3.82 4.04 15.20
C ALA A 80 -4.66 5.26 15.60
N GLY A 81 -5.98 5.12 15.59
CA GLY A 81 -6.93 6.18 15.97
C GLY A 81 -7.01 6.40 17.47
N CYS A 82 -7.59 7.52 17.89
CA CYS A 82 -7.71 7.90 19.30
C CYS A 82 -8.72 7.04 20.10
N GLY A 83 -9.58 6.27 19.43
CA GLY A 83 -10.63 5.44 20.06
C GLY A 83 -11.87 6.21 20.51
N ALA A 84 -11.84 7.54 20.62
CA ALA A 84 -12.88 8.33 21.27
C ALA A 84 -13.71 9.22 20.32
N CYS A 85 -13.19 9.60 19.15
CA CYS A 85 -13.92 10.45 18.19
C CYS A 85 -15.01 9.65 17.45
N SER A 86 -15.92 10.38 16.77
CA SER A 86 -17.02 9.77 16.01
C SER A 86 -16.56 8.74 14.99
N LEU A 87 -15.49 9.05 14.24
CA LEU A 87 -14.91 8.12 13.25
C LEU A 87 -14.36 6.84 13.89
N CYS A 88 -13.68 6.94 15.05
CA CYS A 88 -13.22 5.75 15.76
C CYS A 88 -14.38 4.90 16.27
N ARG A 89 -15.43 5.55 16.83
CA ARG A 89 -16.62 4.86 17.34
C ARG A 89 -17.47 4.22 16.22
N SER A 90 -17.46 4.79 15.02
CA SER A 90 -18.12 4.18 13.86
C SER A 90 -17.31 3.06 13.20
N GLY A 91 -16.13 2.69 13.75
CA GLY A 91 -15.30 1.61 13.25
C GLY A 91 -14.40 1.99 12.06
N ASP A 92 -14.21 3.31 11.80
CA ASP A 92 -13.28 3.79 10.78
C ASP A 92 -12.21 4.74 11.34
N PRO A 93 -11.19 4.23 12.04
CA PRO A 93 -10.10 5.03 12.59
C PRO A 93 -9.17 5.61 11.52
N ARG A 94 -9.25 5.19 10.28
CA ARG A 94 -8.35 5.59 9.17
C ARG A 94 -8.36 7.10 8.92
N HIS A 95 -9.47 7.76 9.23
CA HIS A 95 -9.66 9.21 9.07
C HIS A 95 -9.72 9.97 10.41
N CYS A 96 -9.39 9.33 11.52
CA CYS A 96 -9.34 9.98 12.83
C CYS A 96 -8.38 11.18 12.78
N PRO A 97 -8.83 12.40 13.17
CA PRO A 97 -8.00 13.61 13.14
C PRO A 97 -6.79 13.53 14.09
N GLN A 98 -6.87 12.70 15.14
CA GLN A 98 -5.81 12.48 16.12
C GLN A 98 -5.05 11.16 15.91
N ARG A 99 -5.20 10.52 14.75
CA ARG A 99 -4.49 9.27 14.47
C ARG A 99 -2.99 9.47 14.42
N THR A 100 -2.25 8.49 14.89
CA THR A 100 -0.87 8.28 14.50
C THR A 100 -0.81 7.26 13.38
N VAL A 101 0.24 7.31 12.55
CA VAL A 101 0.38 6.38 11.42
C VAL A 101 1.76 5.73 11.49
N LEU A 102 1.81 4.41 11.56
CA LEU A 102 3.02 3.62 11.69
C LEU A 102 4.05 4.02 10.63
N GLY A 103 5.26 4.43 11.06
CA GLY A 103 6.35 4.84 10.20
C GLY A 103 6.12 6.10 9.35
N ILE A 104 5.04 6.87 9.59
CA ILE A 104 4.64 8.01 8.75
C ILE A 104 4.25 9.25 9.57
N VAL A 105 3.43 9.10 10.61
CA VAL A 105 2.95 10.24 11.42
C VAL A 105 3.04 9.90 12.90
N ASN A 106 3.92 10.57 13.62
CA ASN A 106 4.05 10.54 15.08
C ASN A 106 4.10 9.12 15.71
N ARG A 107 4.60 8.13 14.96
CA ARG A 107 4.75 6.75 15.41
C ARG A 107 5.91 6.09 14.67
N ASP A 108 6.86 5.54 15.42
CA ASP A 108 7.95 4.71 14.88
C ASP A 108 7.39 3.49 14.16
N GLY A 109 8.05 3.11 13.08
CA GLY A 109 7.61 2.10 12.12
C GLY A 109 8.24 0.73 12.28
N ALA A 110 8.04 -0.09 11.24
CA ALA A 110 8.34 -1.52 11.22
C ALA A 110 9.75 -1.87 10.74
N PHE A 111 10.58 -0.90 10.31
CA PHE A 111 11.96 -1.21 9.96
C PHE A 111 12.81 -1.24 11.23
N ALA A 112 12.47 -2.16 12.14
CA ALA A 112 13.10 -2.38 13.42
C ALA A 112 12.89 -3.82 13.90
N ASP A 113 13.65 -4.26 14.91
CA ASP A 113 13.44 -5.56 15.54
C ASP A 113 12.03 -5.64 16.20
N TYR A 114 11.53 -4.51 16.74
CA TYR A 114 10.24 -4.44 17.45
C TYR A 114 9.49 -3.15 17.14
N LEU A 115 8.16 -3.23 17.20
CA LEU A 115 7.24 -2.09 17.12
C LEU A 115 6.12 -2.20 18.15
N ASN A 116 5.39 -1.09 18.41
CA ASN A 116 4.16 -1.10 19.19
C ASN A 116 2.95 -0.71 18.34
N LEU A 117 1.84 -1.41 18.56
CA LEU A 117 0.52 -1.05 18.04
C LEU A 117 -0.58 -1.37 19.05
N PRO A 118 -1.70 -0.63 19.03
CA PRO A 118 -2.87 -1.03 19.81
C PRO A 118 -3.33 -2.45 19.41
N PRO A 119 -3.74 -3.30 20.36
CA PRO A 119 -4.20 -4.67 20.07
C PRO A 119 -5.26 -4.74 18.98
N ARG A 120 -6.21 -3.78 18.98
CA ARG A 120 -7.27 -3.69 17.96
C ARG A 120 -6.80 -3.44 16.53
N ASN A 121 -5.54 -3.01 16.35
CA ASN A 121 -4.93 -2.81 15.02
C ASN A 121 -4.27 -4.09 14.50
N LEU A 122 -4.06 -5.11 15.36
CA LEU A 122 -3.41 -6.34 14.98
C LEU A 122 -4.42 -7.35 14.45
N LEU A 123 -4.11 -7.96 13.32
CA LEU A 123 -4.89 -9.02 12.71
C LEU A 123 -4.00 -10.27 12.58
N GLU A 124 -4.52 -11.41 13.03
CA GLU A 124 -3.84 -12.68 12.90
C GLU A 124 -3.72 -13.08 11.43
N VAL A 125 -2.54 -13.54 11.05
CA VAL A 125 -2.27 -14.06 9.71
C VAL A 125 -2.64 -15.54 9.68
N PRO A 126 -3.53 -15.98 8.78
CA PRO A 126 -3.86 -17.40 8.63
C PRO A 126 -2.63 -18.25 8.33
N ASP A 127 -2.60 -19.47 8.86
CA ASP A 127 -1.43 -20.36 8.78
C ASP A 127 -1.02 -20.68 7.34
N GLU A 128 -1.99 -20.77 6.43
CA GLU A 128 -1.78 -21.04 5.01
C GLU A 128 -1.16 -19.85 4.24
N VAL A 129 -1.16 -18.64 4.81
CA VAL A 129 -0.59 -17.45 4.17
C VAL A 129 0.87 -17.28 4.59
N PRO A 130 1.85 -17.45 3.70
CA PRO A 130 3.26 -17.29 4.06
C PRO A 130 3.61 -15.81 4.31
N ASP A 131 4.63 -15.55 5.14
CA ASP A 131 5.07 -14.19 5.50
C ASP A 131 5.39 -13.33 4.27
N ARG A 132 6.01 -13.92 3.24
CA ARG A 132 6.33 -13.23 1.97
C ARG A 132 5.08 -12.78 1.20
N SER A 133 3.92 -13.35 1.48
CA SER A 133 2.62 -12.88 0.96
C SER A 133 1.93 -11.95 1.96
N ALA A 134 1.99 -12.26 3.25
CA ALA A 134 1.35 -11.47 4.29
C ALA A 134 1.92 -10.06 4.41
N VAL A 135 3.19 -9.83 4.09
CA VAL A 135 3.81 -8.49 4.06
C VAL A 135 3.14 -7.55 3.05
N PHE A 136 2.42 -8.08 2.07
CA PHE A 136 1.64 -7.29 1.12
C PHE A 136 0.26 -6.89 1.63
N VAL A 137 -0.16 -7.30 2.82
CA VAL A 137 -1.52 -7.03 3.33
C VAL A 137 -1.85 -5.54 3.33
N GLU A 138 -0.93 -4.68 3.75
CA GLU A 138 -1.15 -3.22 3.75
C GLU A 138 -1.45 -2.68 2.34
N PRO A 139 -0.54 -2.82 1.34
CA PRO A 139 -0.82 -2.29 0.01
C PRO A 139 -1.93 -3.06 -0.73
N LEU A 140 -2.15 -4.34 -0.41
CA LEU A 140 -3.27 -5.11 -0.95
C LEU A 140 -4.61 -4.59 -0.41
N ALA A 141 -4.68 -4.26 0.89
CA ALA A 141 -5.84 -3.62 1.48
C ALA A 141 -6.15 -2.26 0.83
N ALA A 142 -5.09 -1.48 0.50
CA ALA A 142 -5.28 -0.25 -0.26
C ALA A 142 -5.86 -0.51 -1.67
N ALA A 143 -5.50 -1.61 -2.32
CA ALA A 143 -6.10 -2.01 -3.58
C ALA A 143 -7.57 -2.43 -3.41
N CYS A 144 -7.88 -3.21 -2.36
CA CYS A 144 -9.25 -3.64 -2.03
C CYS A 144 -10.20 -2.47 -1.74
N GLN A 145 -9.69 -1.35 -1.23
CA GLN A 145 -10.50 -0.16 -0.93
C GLN A 145 -11.27 0.35 -2.16
N ILE A 146 -10.76 0.12 -3.36
CA ILE A 146 -11.46 0.49 -4.60
C ILE A 146 -12.83 -0.20 -4.67
N LEU A 147 -12.89 -1.49 -4.36
CA LEU A 147 -14.13 -2.28 -4.39
C LEU A 147 -15.12 -1.92 -3.27
N GLU A 148 -14.65 -1.26 -2.20
CA GLU A 148 -15.53 -0.71 -1.15
C GLU A 148 -16.15 0.64 -1.55
N GLN A 149 -15.54 1.34 -2.52
CA GLN A 149 -15.96 2.68 -2.94
C GLN A 149 -16.66 2.70 -4.30
N VAL A 150 -16.33 1.75 -5.17
CA VAL A 150 -16.84 1.67 -6.55
C VAL A 150 -17.32 0.25 -6.83
N GLU A 151 -18.56 0.12 -7.24
CA GLU A 151 -19.06 -1.14 -7.76
C GLU A 151 -18.42 -1.42 -9.12
N ILE A 152 -17.76 -2.57 -9.25
CA ILE A 152 -17.14 -3.03 -10.50
C ILE A 152 -17.73 -4.37 -10.89
N THR A 153 -18.37 -4.40 -12.06
CA THR A 153 -19.08 -5.58 -12.58
C THR A 153 -18.35 -6.20 -13.78
N PRO A 154 -18.64 -7.47 -14.13
CA PRO A 154 -18.03 -8.12 -15.29
C PRO A 154 -18.30 -7.42 -16.64
N ALA A 155 -19.38 -6.65 -16.74
CA ALA A 155 -19.73 -5.92 -17.97
C ALA A 155 -18.83 -4.70 -18.21
N GLN A 156 -18.23 -4.16 -17.14
CA GLN A 156 -17.47 -2.92 -17.19
C GLN A 156 -16.07 -3.10 -17.75
N ARG A 157 -15.62 -2.04 -18.41
CA ARG A 157 -14.24 -1.88 -18.88
C ARG A 157 -13.47 -1.04 -17.87
N VAL A 158 -12.43 -1.62 -17.31
CA VAL A 158 -11.57 -1.00 -16.29
C VAL A 158 -10.16 -0.85 -16.84
N ILE A 159 -9.60 0.36 -16.73
CA ILE A 159 -8.21 0.63 -17.09
C ILE A 159 -7.45 1.09 -15.86
N ILE A 160 -6.32 0.46 -15.59
CA ILE A 160 -5.38 0.87 -14.54
C ILE A 160 -4.21 1.57 -15.21
N LEU A 161 -3.91 2.80 -14.79
CA LEU A 161 -2.73 3.55 -15.23
C LEU A 161 -1.62 3.43 -14.19
N GLY A 162 -0.54 2.75 -14.55
CA GLY A 162 0.64 2.55 -13.71
C GLY A 162 0.94 1.09 -13.41
N ASP A 163 2.12 0.64 -13.85
CA ASP A 163 2.63 -0.75 -13.72
C ASP A 163 3.52 -0.96 -12.48
N GLY A 164 3.49 0.00 -11.54
CA GLY A 164 4.22 -0.08 -10.27
C GLY A 164 3.65 -1.10 -9.29
N LYS A 165 4.28 -1.23 -8.09
CA LYS A 165 3.83 -2.19 -7.04
C LYS A 165 2.33 -2.11 -6.76
N LEU A 166 1.77 -0.91 -6.58
CA LEU A 166 0.35 -0.75 -6.29
C LEU A 166 -0.52 -1.08 -7.50
N GLY A 167 -0.15 -0.67 -8.71
CA GLY A 167 -0.87 -1.01 -9.94
C GLY A 167 -0.95 -2.52 -10.18
N GLN A 168 0.14 -3.24 -9.90
CA GLN A 168 0.18 -4.71 -9.95
C GLN A 168 -0.80 -5.36 -8.97
N LEU A 169 -0.90 -4.84 -7.75
CA LEU A 169 -1.84 -5.34 -6.74
C LEU A 169 -3.28 -5.00 -7.09
N ILE A 170 -3.54 -3.76 -7.52
CA ILE A 170 -4.87 -3.33 -7.99
C ILE A 170 -5.35 -4.23 -9.12
N ALA A 171 -4.49 -4.54 -10.09
CA ALA A 171 -4.84 -5.39 -11.21
C ALA A 171 -5.26 -6.80 -10.76
N ARG A 172 -4.54 -7.40 -9.81
CA ARG A 172 -4.90 -8.72 -9.24
C ARG A 172 -6.22 -8.68 -8.45
N VAL A 173 -6.44 -7.62 -7.67
CA VAL A 173 -7.70 -7.44 -6.92
C VAL A 173 -8.87 -7.24 -7.88
N LEU A 174 -8.75 -6.36 -8.87
CA LEU A 174 -9.86 -6.08 -9.79
C LEU A 174 -10.13 -7.23 -10.77
N ALA A 175 -9.14 -8.04 -11.10
CA ALA A 175 -9.34 -9.25 -11.90
C ALA A 175 -10.34 -10.22 -11.23
N THR A 176 -10.43 -10.22 -9.89
CA THR A 176 -11.39 -11.09 -9.17
C THR A 176 -12.86 -10.74 -9.43
N THR A 177 -13.15 -9.56 -9.97
CA THR A 177 -14.52 -9.14 -10.32
C THR A 177 -14.99 -9.67 -11.68
N GLY A 178 -14.06 -10.21 -12.49
CA GLY A 178 -14.35 -10.66 -13.86
C GLY A 178 -14.54 -9.52 -14.87
N CYS A 179 -14.24 -8.26 -14.51
CA CYS A 179 -14.35 -7.10 -15.41
C CYS A 179 -13.34 -7.19 -16.58
N ARG A 180 -13.60 -6.45 -17.65
CA ARG A 180 -12.66 -6.30 -18.77
C ARG A 180 -11.54 -5.36 -18.37
N LEU A 181 -10.44 -5.92 -17.85
CA LEU A 181 -9.35 -5.22 -17.19
C LEU A 181 -8.13 -5.07 -18.07
N THR A 182 -7.60 -3.86 -18.20
CA THR A 182 -6.31 -3.59 -18.88
C THR A 182 -5.38 -2.81 -17.94
N LEU A 183 -4.17 -3.32 -17.72
CA LEU A 183 -3.10 -2.60 -17.02
C LEU A 183 -2.22 -1.87 -18.04
N VAL A 184 -2.15 -0.55 -17.94
CA VAL A 184 -1.32 0.32 -18.79
C VAL A 184 -0.07 0.75 -18.05
N GLY A 185 1.10 0.55 -18.64
CA GLY A 185 2.37 0.88 -18.03
C GLY A 185 3.45 1.32 -18.99
N LYS A 186 4.62 1.66 -18.44
CA LYS A 186 5.79 2.13 -19.21
C LYS A 186 6.88 1.06 -19.32
N HIS A 187 6.82 0.01 -18.49
CA HIS A 187 7.90 -0.94 -18.33
C HIS A 187 7.48 -2.33 -18.82
N PRO A 188 7.97 -2.78 -19.99
CA PRO A 188 7.59 -4.09 -20.57
C PRO A 188 7.76 -5.25 -19.58
N ASP A 189 8.85 -5.27 -18.80
CA ASP A 189 9.11 -6.35 -17.85
C ASP A 189 8.06 -6.40 -16.73
N LYS A 190 7.61 -5.24 -16.23
CA LYS A 190 6.54 -5.16 -15.21
C LYS A 190 5.18 -5.56 -15.81
N LEU A 191 4.90 -5.15 -17.04
CA LEU A 191 3.69 -5.57 -17.76
C LEU A 191 3.67 -7.06 -18.01
N LYS A 192 4.82 -7.66 -18.32
CA LYS A 192 4.96 -9.12 -18.47
C LYS A 192 4.54 -9.88 -17.19
N LEU A 193 4.86 -9.36 -15.99
CA LEU A 193 4.43 -9.98 -14.72
C LEU A 193 2.91 -9.99 -14.56
N ALA A 194 2.24 -8.91 -14.97
CA ALA A 194 0.78 -8.86 -14.98
C ALA A 194 0.19 -9.82 -16.03
N GLY A 195 0.78 -9.88 -17.23
CA GLY A 195 0.39 -10.82 -18.29
C GLY A 195 0.49 -12.27 -17.84
N LEU A 196 1.56 -12.66 -17.12
CA LEU A 196 1.71 -13.99 -16.54
C LEU A 196 0.62 -14.32 -15.49
N ALA A 197 0.05 -13.29 -14.86
CA ALA A 197 -1.12 -13.42 -13.97
C ALA A 197 -2.48 -13.38 -14.72
N GLY A 198 -2.48 -13.46 -16.06
CA GLY A 198 -3.69 -13.47 -16.88
C GLY A 198 -4.35 -12.09 -17.08
N ILE A 199 -3.66 -10.99 -16.77
CA ILE A 199 -4.17 -9.63 -16.91
C ILE A 199 -3.78 -9.07 -18.28
N GLU A 200 -4.74 -8.52 -19.03
CA GLU A 200 -4.45 -7.80 -20.27
C GLU A 200 -3.57 -6.57 -19.98
N THR A 201 -2.58 -6.34 -20.81
CA THR A 201 -1.62 -5.24 -20.63
C THR A 201 -1.46 -4.41 -21.89
N ALA A 202 -1.19 -3.11 -21.72
CA ALA A 202 -0.86 -2.21 -22.81
C ALA A 202 0.35 -1.32 -22.45
N LEU A 203 1.24 -1.13 -23.41
CA LEU A 203 2.37 -0.19 -23.26
C LEU A 203 1.88 1.24 -23.50
N LEU A 204 2.25 2.14 -22.59
CA LEU A 204 1.92 3.54 -22.75
C LEU A 204 2.56 4.09 -24.05
N GLY A 205 1.75 4.77 -24.86
CA GLY A 205 2.18 5.31 -26.16
C GLY A 205 1.84 4.43 -27.37
N THR A 206 1.36 3.19 -27.18
CA THR A 206 0.93 2.30 -28.28
C THR A 206 -0.58 2.34 -28.55
N GLY A 207 -1.26 3.39 -28.09
CA GLY A 207 -2.72 3.53 -28.20
C GLY A 207 -3.45 2.94 -26.99
N VAL A 208 -3.60 3.75 -25.93
CA VAL A 208 -4.45 3.39 -24.79
C VAL A 208 -5.91 3.52 -25.22
N PRO A 209 -6.72 2.46 -25.14
CA PRO A 209 -8.09 2.53 -25.59
C PRO A 209 -8.91 3.47 -24.71
N GLY A 210 -9.65 4.41 -25.31
CA GLY A 210 -10.59 5.28 -24.59
C GLY A 210 -11.93 4.60 -24.25
N GLY A 211 -12.81 5.33 -23.56
CA GLY A 211 -14.17 4.90 -23.24
C GLY A 211 -14.24 3.89 -22.11
N ALA A 212 -13.35 3.95 -21.12
CA ALA A 212 -13.39 3.12 -19.94
C ALA A 212 -14.52 3.54 -18.97
N ASP A 213 -15.23 2.58 -18.41
CA ASP A 213 -16.21 2.82 -17.34
C ASP A 213 -15.55 3.32 -16.06
N VAL A 214 -14.42 2.70 -15.72
CA VAL A 214 -13.61 3.06 -14.55
C VAL A 214 -12.14 3.16 -14.96
N VAL A 215 -11.49 4.24 -14.56
CA VAL A 215 -10.05 4.41 -14.68
C VAL A 215 -9.44 4.52 -13.29
N VAL A 216 -8.46 3.68 -12.98
CA VAL A 216 -7.71 3.76 -11.73
C VAL A 216 -6.37 4.42 -12.00
N GLU A 217 -6.19 5.64 -11.50
CA GLU A 217 -4.94 6.38 -11.63
C GLU A 217 -3.98 5.99 -10.50
N ALA A 218 -2.95 5.22 -10.82
CA ALA A 218 -1.90 4.72 -9.92
C ALA A 218 -0.48 4.92 -10.51
N SER A 219 -0.33 5.91 -11.39
CA SER A 219 0.94 6.16 -12.10
C SER A 219 1.97 6.92 -11.26
N GLY A 220 1.53 7.62 -10.21
CA GLY A 220 2.40 8.50 -9.40
C GLY A 220 2.83 9.77 -10.14
N SER A 221 2.08 10.25 -11.15
CA SER A 221 2.46 11.42 -11.92
C SER A 221 1.26 12.28 -12.36
N PRO A 222 1.45 13.62 -12.49
CA PRO A 222 0.40 14.51 -13.02
C PRO A 222 -0.10 14.11 -14.42
N ALA A 223 0.79 13.57 -15.27
CA ALA A 223 0.43 13.11 -16.60
C ALA A 223 -0.56 11.94 -16.58
N GLY A 224 -0.51 11.09 -15.54
CA GLY A 224 -1.47 10.02 -15.34
C GLY A 224 -2.87 10.53 -15.09
N MET A 225 -3.02 11.60 -14.31
CA MET A 225 -4.32 12.26 -14.09
C MET A 225 -4.92 12.82 -15.36
N LYS A 226 -4.11 13.50 -16.19
CA LYS A 226 -4.55 14.01 -17.47
C LYS A 226 -5.04 12.88 -18.38
N LEU A 227 -4.24 11.82 -18.52
CA LEU A 227 -4.61 10.66 -19.33
C LEU A 227 -5.87 9.96 -18.77
N ALA A 228 -6.02 9.85 -17.45
CA ALA A 228 -7.20 9.25 -16.85
C ALA A 228 -8.49 9.96 -17.27
N LEU A 229 -8.48 11.29 -17.28
CA LEU A 229 -9.60 12.08 -17.77
C LEU A 229 -9.82 11.91 -19.28
N GLU A 230 -8.76 11.78 -20.09
CA GLU A 230 -8.87 11.58 -21.53
C GLU A 230 -9.50 10.26 -21.94
N ILE A 231 -9.29 9.18 -21.15
CA ILE A 231 -9.72 7.83 -21.52
C ILE A 231 -11.00 7.34 -20.81
N VAL A 232 -11.42 8.02 -19.74
CA VAL A 232 -12.70 7.73 -19.10
C VAL A 232 -13.86 8.16 -20.01
N ARG A 233 -14.94 7.37 -20.06
CA ARG A 233 -16.16 7.75 -20.80
C ARG A 233 -16.96 8.83 -20.05
N PRO A 234 -17.87 9.55 -20.73
CA PRO A 234 -18.90 10.33 -20.04
C PRO A 234 -19.69 9.47 -19.03
N ALA A 235 -20.03 10.07 -17.89
CA ALA A 235 -20.61 9.42 -16.72
C ALA A 235 -19.78 8.23 -16.17
N GLY A 236 -18.45 8.23 -16.42
CA GLY A 236 -17.51 7.25 -15.89
C GLY A 236 -16.87 7.69 -14.57
N THR A 237 -16.04 6.84 -14.02
CA THR A 237 -15.38 7.08 -12.72
C THR A 237 -13.87 7.05 -12.85
N VAL A 238 -13.20 8.04 -12.28
CA VAL A 238 -11.73 8.03 -12.07
C VAL A 238 -11.44 7.83 -10.58
N VAL A 239 -10.75 6.75 -10.25
CA VAL A 239 -10.28 6.45 -8.89
C VAL A 239 -8.83 6.91 -8.75
N LEU A 240 -8.60 7.85 -7.83
CA LEU A 240 -7.29 8.45 -7.57
C LEU A 240 -6.56 7.67 -6.48
N LYS A 241 -5.48 6.99 -6.85
CA LYS A 241 -4.62 6.22 -5.94
C LYS A 241 -3.24 6.84 -5.75
N SER A 242 -2.82 7.70 -6.68
CA SER A 242 -1.50 8.33 -6.64
C SER A 242 -1.41 9.41 -5.58
N THR A 243 -0.30 9.39 -4.83
CA THR A 243 0.17 10.52 -4.06
C THR A 243 1.56 10.92 -4.58
N TYR A 244 1.76 12.20 -4.89
CA TYR A 244 3.03 12.73 -5.33
C TYR A 244 3.22 14.17 -4.85
N ARG A 245 4.47 14.64 -4.87
CA ARG A 245 4.79 16.02 -4.52
C ARG A 245 4.35 16.95 -5.67
N GLY A 246 3.64 18.02 -5.33
CA GLY A 246 3.13 19.02 -6.28
C GLY A 246 1.64 18.88 -6.54
N THR A 247 1.17 19.52 -7.60
CA THR A 247 -0.24 19.58 -8.02
C THR A 247 -0.41 18.97 -9.41
N ALA A 248 -1.60 18.46 -9.70
CA ALA A 248 -2.04 18.13 -11.05
C ALA A 248 -3.07 19.16 -11.51
N GLU A 249 -2.97 19.58 -12.75
CA GLU A 249 -4.02 20.36 -13.41
C GLU A 249 -5.18 19.44 -13.79
N ILE A 250 -6.39 19.86 -13.47
CA ILE A 250 -7.63 19.13 -13.79
C ILE A 250 -8.51 20.04 -14.63
N ASP A 251 -8.91 19.57 -15.82
CA ASP A 251 -9.95 20.23 -16.61
C ASP A 251 -11.32 19.99 -15.94
N THR A 252 -11.70 20.96 -15.11
CA THR A 252 -12.97 20.89 -14.38
C THR A 252 -14.18 21.04 -15.31
N SER A 253 -14.04 21.72 -16.46
CA SER A 253 -15.12 21.83 -17.45
C SER A 253 -15.49 20.47 -17.99
N ARG A 254 -14.47 19.65 -18.32
CA ARG A 254 -14.69 18.27 -18.75
C ARG A 254 -15.33 17.41 -17.67
N VAL A 255 -14.87 17.54 -16.42
CA VAL A 255 -15.48 16.80 -15.30
C VAL A 255 -16.96 17.09 -15.16
N VAL A 256 -17.36 18.38 -15.32
CA VAL A 256 -18.77 18.80 -15.21
C VAL A 256 -19.58 18.40 -16.45
N VAL A 257 -19.06 18.66 -17.64
CA VAL A 257 -19.82 18.42 -18.91
C VAL A 257 -20.03 16.93 -19.17
N ASP A 258 -19.00 16.12 -18.89
CA ASP A 258 -19.04 14.67 -19.05
C ASP A 258 -19.54 13.94 -17.78
N GLU A 259 -19.96 14.65 -16.72
CA GLU A 259 -20.47 14.09 -15.44
C GLU A 259 -19.52 13.04 -14.84
N ILE A 260 -18.20 13.27 -14.91
CA ILE A 260 -17.18 12.32 -14.44
C ILE A 260 -17.11 12.33 -12.90
N SER A 261 -17.18 11.16 -12.27
CA SER A 261 -16.95 10.99 -10.85
C SER A 261 -15.46 10.89 -10.53
N LEU A 262 -14.95 11.73 -9.63
CA LEU A 262 -13.57 11.65 -9.11
C LEU A 262 -13.60 11.13 -7.68
N ILE A 263 -12.97 9.97 -7.42
CA ILE A 263 -12.97 9.31 -6.11
C ILE A 263 -11.54 9.17 -5.59
N GLY A 264 -11.22 9.85 -4.48
CA GLY A 264 -9.98 9.63 -3.75
C GLY A 264 -10.01 8.30 -2.99
N SER A 265 -8.98 7.47 -3.13
CA SER A 265 -8.92 6.17 -2.49
C SER A 265 -7.55 5.94 -1.85
N ARG A 266 -7.51 5.61 -0.55
CA ARG A 266 -6.25 5.45 0.20
C ARG A 266 -6.14 4.04 0.81
N CYS A 267 -6.14 3.93 2.13
CA CYS A 267 -6.01 2.68 2.87
C CYS A 267 -7.32 1.90 2.88
N GLY A 268 -7.24 0.58 2.80
CA GLY A 268 -8.36 -0.34 2.99
C GLY A 268 -8.29 -1.08 4.31
N ARG A 269 -9.28 -1.95 4.56
CA ARG A 269 -9.34 -2.83 5.73
C ARG A 269 -8.49 -4.07 5.49
N PHE A 270 -7.64 -4.42 6.46
CA PHE A 270 -6.72 -5.56 6.34
C PHE A 270 -7.42 -6.91 6.28
N ALA A 271 -8.57 -7.04 6.95
CA ALA A 271 -9.34 -8.28 6.91
C ALA A 271 -9.68 -8.72 5.47
N ARG A 272 -10.04 -7.75 4.59
CA ARG A 272 -10.33 -8.06 3.19
C ARG A 272 -9.11 -8.55 2.41
N ALA A 273 -7.96 -7.96 2.67
CA ALA A 273 -6.70 -8.37 2.05
C ALA A 273 -6.27 -9.78 2.52
N LEU A 274 -6.40 -10.07 3.82
CA LEU A 274 -6.13 -11.41 4.36
C LEU A 274 -7.05 -12.46 3.75
N GLU A 275 -8.36 -12.18 3.63
CA GLU A 275 -9.32 -13.07 2.97
C GLU A 275 -8.90 -13.37 1.53
N LEU A 276 -8.47 -12.37 0.76
CA LEU A 276 -8.01 -12.57 -0.60
C LEU A 276 -6.72 -13.39 -0.67
N LEU A 277 -5.78 -13.19 0.26
CA LEU A 277 -4.56 -13.99 0.34
C LEU A 277 -4.86 -15.45 0.65
N SER A 278 -5.75 -15.73 1.60
CA SER A 278 -6.19 -17.12 1.92
C SER A 278 -6.88 -17.79 0.74
N ARG A 279 -7.54 -17.03 -0.13
CA ARG A 279 -8.16 -17.54 -1.37
C ARG A 279 -7.19 -17.65 -2.55
N GLY A 280 -5.93 -17.25 -2.39
CA GLY A 280 -4.92 -17.32 -3.43
C GLY A 280 -5.07 -16.26 -4.51
N VAL A 281 -5.03 -14.98 -4.15
CA VAL A 281 -5.13 -13.82 -5.09
C VAL A 281 -3.98 -13.73 -6.12
N GLY A 282 -3.26 -14.79 -6.32
CA GLY A 282 -2.15 -14.93 -7.25
C GLY A 282 -0.77 -14.88 -6.57
N ASP A 283 0.27 -15.16 -7.36
CA ASP A 283 1.64 -15.16 -6.88
C ASP A 283 2.14 -13.72 -6.64
N LEU A 284 2.19 -13.33 -5.35
CA LEU A 284 2.79 -12.06 -4.94
C LEU A 284 4.32 -12.17 -4.78
N GLY A 285 4.85 -13.38 -4.67
CA GLY A 285 6.29 -13.63 -4.59
C GLY A 285 7.04 -13.13 -5.83
N SER A 286 6.41 -13.22 -7.00
CA SER A 286 6.96 -12.69 -8.26
C SER A 286 7.14 -11.17 -8.27
N LEU A 287 6.49 -10.45 -7.37
CA LEU A 287 6.65 -9.00 -7.21
C LEU A 287 7.83 -8.63 -6.30
N ILE A 288 8.48 -9.59 -5.63
CA ILE A 288 9.62 -9.34 -4.74
C ILE A 288 10.89 -9.22 -5.58
N THR A 289 11.46 -8.03 -5.59
CA THR A 289 12.68 -7.73 -6.36
C THR A 289 13.95 -8.01 -5.55
N GLY A 290 13.90 -7.91 -4.24
CA GLY A 290 15.05 -8.15 -3.37
C GLY A 290 14.65 -8.33 -1.90
N GLU A 291 15.53 -8.97 -1.13
CA GLU A 291 15.39 -9.20 0.29
C GLU A 291 16.74 -8.93 0.95
N PHE A 292 16.73 -8.12 2.00
CA PHE A 292 17.94 -7.65 2.67
C PHE A 292 17.80 -7.78 4.19
N PRO A 293 18.87 -8.10 4.92
CA PRO A 293 18.88 -7.95 6.36
C PRO A 293 18.71 -6.46 6.73
N LEU A 294 18.06 -6.17 7.86
CA LEU A 294 17.84 -4.80 8.34
C LEU A 294 19.15 -3.99 8.44
N SER A 295 20.27 -4.65 8.74
CA SER A 295 21.61 -4.03 8.75
C SER A 295 22.05 -3.48 7.40
N MET A 296 21.46 -3.93 6.30
CA MET A 296 21.66 -3.45 4.93
C MET A 296 20.51 -2.56 4.45
N GLY A 297 19.83 -1.88 5.37
CA GLY A 297 18.64 -1.08 5.06
C GLY A 297 18.90 0.05 4.04
N ILE A 298 20.10 0.63 4.03
CA ILE A 298 20.48 1.67 3.05
C ILE A 298 20.56 1.09 1.64
N GLU A 299 21.18 -0.08 1.50
CA GLU A 299 21.27 -0.82 0.23
C GLU A 299 19.88 -1.26 -0.26
N ALA A 300 19.04 -1.71 0.66
CA ALA A 300 17.64 -2.03 0.37
C ALA A 300 16.87 -0.83 -0.19
N PHE A 301 17.05 0.36 0.38
CA PHE A 301 16.44 1.60 -0.11
C PHE A 301 16.97 1.99 -1.50
N ARG A 302 18.27 1.81 -1.75
CA ARG A 302 18.84 2.01 -3.10
C ARG A 302 18.23 1.05 -4.11
N CYS A 303 18.11 -0.24 -3.76
CA CYS A 303 17.44 -1.24 -4.57
C CYS A 303 15.98 -0.86 -4.84
N ALA A 304 15.22 -0.49 -3.79
CA ALA A 304 13.81 -0.09 -3.90
C ALA A 304 13.58 1.17 -4.75
N SER A 305 14.60 2.03 -4.87
CA SER A 305 14.59 3.26 -5.68
C SER A 305 15.01 3.02 -7.13
N SER A 306 15.55 1.84 -7.47
CA SER A 306 16.05 1.55 -8.81
C SER A 306 14.92 1.37 -9.81
N PRO A 307 15.14 1.71 -11.10
CA PRO A 307 14.21 1.38 -12.17
C PRO A 307 13.94 -0.13 -12.21
N GLY A 308 12.70 -0.52 -12.34
CA GLY A 308 12.32 -1.94 -12.39
C GLY A 308 11.98 -2.55 -11.03
N ALA A 309 12.43 -1.99 -9.91
CA ALA A 309 12.09 -2.50 -8.59
C ALA A 309 10.57 -2.45 -8.34
N LEU A 310 10.05 -3.52 -7.72
CA LEU A 310 8.66 -3.60 -7.24
C LEU A 310 8.65 -3.66 -5.71
N LYS A 311 8.76 -4.82 -5.10
CA LYS A 311 8.78 -4.94 -3.64
C LYS A 311 10.18 -5.35 -3.17
N VAL A 312 10.74 -4.57 -2.25
CA VAL A 312 11.97 -4.91 -1.54
C VAL A 312 11.64 -5.15 -0.08
N LEU A 313 12.18 -6.23 0.47
CA LEU A 313 11.91 -6.68 1.82
C LEU A 313 13.12 -6.44 2.72
N LEU A 314 12.83 -6.18 4.00
CA LEU A 314 13.78 -6.09 5.10
C LEU A 314 13.49 -7.19 6.11
N VAL A 315 14.53 -7.88 6.56
CA VAL A 315 14.47 -8.91 7.58
C VAL A 315 15.31 -8.42 8.79
N PRO A 316 14.70 -8.18 9.95
CA PRO A 316 15.38 -7.75 11.18
C PRO A 316 16.42 -8.74 11.71
#